data_099a80a180d8f912fec42e0d13f14f75
#
_entry.id   099a80a180d8f912fec42e0d13f14f75
#
_cell.length_a   1.000
_cell.length_b   1.000
_cell.length_c   1.000
_cell.angle_alpha   90.00
_cell.angle_beta   90.00
_cell.angle_gamma   90.00
#
_symmetry.space_group_name_H-M   'P 1'
#
loop_
_entity.id
_entity.type
_entity.pdbx_description
1 polymer ?
#
loop_
_entity_poly.entity_id
_entity_poly.type
_entity_poly.pdbx_seq_one_letter_code
_entity_poly.pdbx_strand_id
1 'polypeptide(L)'
;TINMVKGNFDADGAIVAHPAVDTLKVVEDGVVVGTPDRSVFWNAQTPQVFRAGIYRRAHASALSDGFVGTDDSSLIERLGGRVLVVEGKRDNIKLTVPEDYLMMVAAVGAHLREKEGRDL
;
A
#
# COMPACT_ATOMS: atom_id res chain seq x y z
N THR A 1 1.32 -3.43 12.82
CA THR A 1 0.58 -2.36 12.13
C THR A 1 -0.49 -1.74 13.02
N ILE A 2 -1.35 -2.57 13.60
CA ILE A 2 -2.42 -2.10 14.50
C ILE A 2 -1.83 -1.42 15.75
N ASN A 3 -0.79 -1.98 16.32
CA ASN A 3 -0.13 -1.39 17.48
C ASN A 3 0.50 -0.04 17.17
N MET A 4 1.04 0.13 15.98
CA MET A 4 1.60 1.40 15.51
C MET A 4 0.52 2.47 15.40
N VAL A 5 -0.65 2.15 14.86
CA VAL A 5 -1.77 3.08 14.77
C VAL A 5 -2.29 3.44 16.16
N LYS A 6 -2.43 2.47 17.06
CA LYS A 6 -2.87 2.70 18.44
C LYS A 6 -1.90 3.55 19.26
N GLY A 7 -0.58 3.39 19.01
CA GLY A 7 0.44 4.14 19.72
C GLY A 7 0.74 5.52 19.15
N ASN A 8 0.22 5.85 17.97
CA ASN A 8 0.51 7.10 17.28
C ASN A 8 -0.76 7.94 17.10
N PHE A 9 -1.06 8.78 18.07
CA PHE A 9 -2.28 9.58 18.11
C PHE A 9 -2.31 10.72 17.10
N ASP A 10 -1.15 11.11 16.52
CA ASP A 10 -1.06 12.19 15.54
C ASP A 10 -1.42 11.76 14.13
N ALA A 11 -1.53 10.47 13.89
CA ALA A 11 -1.85 9.93 12.57
C ALA A 11 -3.35 9.68 12.42
N ASP A 12 -3.84 9.89 11.20
CA ASP A 12 -5.21 9.55 10.81
C ASP A 12 -5.32 8.10 10.35
N GLY A 13 -4.21 7.51 9.96
CA GLY A 13 -4.14 6.12 9.58
C GLY A 13 -2.73 5.65 9.30
N ALA A 14 -2.62 4.39 8.93
CA ALA A 14 -1.37 3.76 8.51
C ALA A 14 -1.64 2.74 7.42
N ILE A 15 -0.72 2.63 6.48
CA ILE A 15 -0.76 1.61 5.44
C ILE A 15 0.53 0.81 5.46
N VAL A 16 0.41 -0.46 5.07
CA VAL A 16 1.59 -1.26 4.75
C VAL A 16 2.00 -0.94 3.32
N ALA A 17 3.29 -0.74 3.10
CA ALA A 17 3.82 -0.45 1.77
C ALA A 17 5.27 -0.97 1.70
N HIS A 18 5.78 -1.10 0.48
CA HIS A 18 7.15 -1.53 0.23
C HIS A 18 7.82 -0.57 -0.75
N PRO A 19 9.10 -0.17 -0.51
CA PRO A 19 9.81 0.69 -1.45
C PRO A 19 9.83 0.11 -2.86
N ALA A 20 9.58 0.94 -3.87
CA ALA A 20 9.66 0.50 -5.25
C ALA A 20 11.09 0.08 -5.59
N VAL A 21 11.24 -1.13 -6.16
CA VAL A 21 12.55 -1.70 -6.50
C VAL A 21 12.83 -1.63 -7.99
N ASP A 22 11.80 -1.45 -8.80
CA ASP A 22 11.94 -1.33 -10.25
C ASP A 22 12.18 0.13 -10.65
N THR A 23 12.90 0.34 -11.74
CA THR A 23 13.01 1.68 -12.33
C THR A 23 11.65 2.12 -12.85
N LEU A 24 11.20 3.29 -12.44
CA LEU A 24 9.92 3.84 -12.86
C LEU A 24 10.13 4.81 -14.03
N LYS A 25 9.20 4.78 -14.96
CA LYS A 25 9.20 5.69 -16.13
C LYS A 25 7.88 6.46 -16.15
N VAL A 26 7.96 7.75 -16.42
CA VAL A 26 6.78 8.55 -16.74
C VAL A 26 6.58 8.48 -18.24
N VAL A 27 5.38 8.07 -18.69
CA VAL A 27 5.08 7.84 -20.10
C VAL A 27 3.90 8.70 -20.50
N GLU A 28 4.04 9.43 -21.60
CA GLU A 28 2.97 10.21 -22.24
C GLU A 28 2.93 9.86 -23.71
N ASP A 29 1.71 9.51 -24.21
CA ASP A 29 1.48 9.13 -25.61
C ASP A 29 2.48 8.08 -26.13
N GLY A 30 2.80 7.09 -25.30
CA GLY A 30 3.71 6.00 -25.67
C GLY A 30 5.19 6.36 -25.64
N VAL A 31 5.55 7.56 -25.18
CA VAL A 31 6.93 8.05 -25.12
C VAL A 31 7.35 8.26 -23.67
N VAL A 32 8.54 7.80 -23.32
CA VAL A 32 9.14 8.05 -22.00
C VAL A 32 9.52 9.51 -21.90
N VAL A 33 8.92 10.25 -20.96
CA VAL A 33 9.19 11.67 -20.74
C VAL A 33 10.07 11.93 -19.52
N GLY A 34 10.30 10.94 -18.69
CA GLY A 34 11.17 11.10 -17.53
C GLY A 34 11.31 9.83 -16.72
N THR A 35 12.31 9.85 -15.84
CA THR A 35 12.57 8.78 -14.88
C THR A 35 12.63 9.42 -13.50
N PRO A 36 11.57 9.28 -12.67
CA PRO A 36 11.54 9.88 -11.34
C PRO A 36 12.51 9.20 -10.39
N ASP A 37 12.84 9.89 -9.30
CA ASP A 37 13.61 9.31 -8.21
C ASP A 37 12.79 8.23 -7.50
N ARG A 38 13.21 6.99 -7.64
CA ARG A 38 12.53 5.83 -7.07
C ARG A 38 12.48 5.84 -5.54
N SER A 39 13.41 6.52 -4.88
CA SER A 39 13.51 6.50 -3.42
C SER A 39 12.29 7.04 -2.69
N VAL A 40 11.48 7.87 -3.34
CA VAL A 40 10.25 8.44 -2.75
C VAL A 40 9.00 7.70 -3.19
N PHE A 41 9.12 6.63 -3.97
CA PHE A 41 7.98 5.84 -4.45
C PHE A 41 7.90 4.52 -3.72
N TRP A 42 6.71 4.24 -3.19
CA TRP A 42 6.40 3.02 -2.45
C TRP A 42 5.17 2.36 -3.06
N ASN A 43 5.20 1.05 -3.14
CA ASN A 43 4.05 0.27 -3.58
C ASN A 43 3.13 0.04 -2.39
N ALA A 44 1.91 0.57 -2.47
CA ALA A 44 0.91 0.38 -1.42
C ALA A 44 0.48 -1.09 -1.35
N GLN A 45 0.38 -1.59 -0.13
CA GLN A 45 -0.04 -2.94 0.17
C GLN A 45 -1.23 -2.89 1.13
N THR A 46 -1.63 -4.00 1.66
CA THR A 46 -2.62 -4.13 2.72
C THR A 46 -1.98 -4.85 3.92
N PRO A 47 -2.50 -4.65 5.13
CA PRO A 47 -3.68 -3.88 5.51
C PRO A 47 -3.47 -2.36 5.47
N GLN A 48 -4.60 -1.65 5.40
CA GLN A 48 -4.67 -0.20 5.55
C GLN A 48 -5.65 0.10 6.67
N VAL A 49 -5.23 0.89 7.66
CA VAL A 49 -6.00 1.12 8.88
C VAL A 49 -6.17 2.62 9.09
N PHE A 50 -7.39 3.06 9.35
CA PHE A 50 -7.72 4.48 9.49
C PHE A 50 -8.63 4.73 10.69
N ARG A 51 -8.59 5.96 11.22
CA ARG A 51 -9.56 6.41 12.22
C ARG A 51 -10.93 6.52 11.56
N ALA A 52 -11.96 6.01 12.22
CA ALA A 52 -13.31 5.94 11.64
C ALA A 52 -13.88 7.32 11.27
N GLY A 53 -13.62 8.33 12.08
CA GLY A 53 -14.15 9.68 11.82
C GLY A 53 -13.64 10.27 10.53
N ILE A 54 -12.33 10.30 10.34
CA ILE A 54 -11.75 10.85 9.10
C ILE A 54 -12.05 9.96 7.89
N TYR A 55 -12.12 8.66 8.09
CA TYR A 55 -12.51 7.72 7.04
C TYR A 55 -13.89 8.06 6.46
N ARG A 56 -14.87 8.26 7.34
CA ARG A 56 -16.24 8.62 6.93
C ARG A 56 -16.30 9.97 6.22
N ARG A 57 -15.60 10.99 6.75
CA ARG A 57 -15.57 12.30 6.13
C ARG A 57 -14.90 12.27 4.77
N ALA A 58 -13.83 11.50 4.63
CA ALA A 58 -13.09 11.36 3.37
C ALA A 58 -13.96 10.74 2.28
N HIS A 59 -14.70 9.68 2.61
CA HIS A 59 -15.62 9.04 1.67
C HIS A 59 -16.79 9.94 1.29
N ALA A 60 -17.39 10.62 2.26
CA ALA A 60 -18.50 11.55 2.01
C ALA A 60 -18.06 12.73 1.11
N SER A 61 -16.89 13.31 1.39
CA SER A 61 -16.32 14.40 0.60
C SER A 61 -16.00 13.96 -0.84
N ALA A 62 -15.40 12.79 -1.00
CA ALA A 62 -15.09 12.26 -2.33
C ALA A 62 -16.36 12.00 -3.13
N LEU A 63 -17.39 11.43 -2.52
CA LEU A 63 -18.67 11.18 -3.17
C LEU A 63 -19.34 12.48 -3.62
N SER A 64 -19.34 13.49 -2.74
CA SER A 64 -19.90 14.82 -3.05
C SER A 64 -19.21 15.51 -4.21
N ASP A 65 -17.88 15.37 -4.30
CA ASP A 65 -17.07 16.02 -5.33
C ASP A 65 -16.88 15.15 -6.59
N GLY A 66 -17.42 13.93 -6.61
CA GLY A 66 -17.24 13.00 -7.72
C GLY A 66 -15.80 12.49 -7.87
N PHE A 67 -15.03 12.50 -6.79
CA PHE A 67 -13.65 12.04 -6.80
C PHE A 67 -13.58 10.52 -6.59
N VAL A 68 -12.80 9.84 -7.42
CA VAL A 68 -12.54 8.41 -7.31
C VAL A 68 -11.05 8.19 -7.01
N GLY A 69 -10.77 7.62 -5.85
CA GLY A 69 -9.40 7.29 -5.46
C GLY A 69 -8.99 5.89 -5.89
N THR A 70 -7.68 5.65 -5.95
CA THR A 70 -7.13 4.32 -6.25
C THR A 70 -7.16 3.39 -5.04
N ASP A 71 -7.15 3.95 -3.83
CA ASP A 71 -7.30 3.23 -2.57
C ASP A 71 -7.95 4.15 -1.52
N ASP A 72 -8.25 3.59 -0.34
CA ASP A 72 -8.86 4.36 0.75
C ASP A 72 -7.92 5.44 1.30
N SER A 73 -6.62 5.17 1.32
CA SER A 73 -5.62 6.13 1.77
C SER A 73 -5.66 7.42 0.95
N SER A 74 -5.83 7.30 -0.37
CA SER A 74 -5.88 8.48 -1.26
C SER A 74 -7.03 9.43 -0.92
N LEU A 75 -8.14 8.91 -0.43
CA LEU A 75 -9.28 9.72 -0.02
C LEU A 75 -8.97 10.53 1.24
N ILE A 76 -8.24 9.95 2.17
CA ILE A 76 -7.83 10.60 3.41
C ILE A 76 -6.73 11.64 3.14
N GLU A 77 -5.77 11.30 2.28
CA GLU A 77 -4.71 12.21 1.85
C GLU A 77 -5.31 13.47 1.18
N ARG A 78 -6.36 13.29 0.38
CA ARG A 78 -7.08 14.38 -0.29
C ARG A 78 -7.64 15.41 0.71
N LEU A 79 -8.06 14.98 1.89
CA LEU A 79 -8.52 15.88 2.96
C LEU A 79 -7.37 16.49 3.77
N GLY A 80 -6.12 16.21 3.44
CA GLY A 80 -4.97 16.65 4.20
C GLY A 80 -4.68 15.80 5.43
N GLY A 81 -5.25 14.57 5.48
CA GLY A 81 -5.00 13.63 6.57
C GLY A 81 -3.57 13.09 6.54
N ARG A 82 -3.08 12.74 7.72
CA ARG A 82 -1.74 12.19 7.89
C ARG A 82 -1.79 10.67 7.90
N VAL A 83 -1.20 10.04 6.88
CA VAL A 83 -1.14 8.59 6.76
C VAL A 83 0.31 8.14 6.89
N LEU A 84 0.58 7.28 7.86
CA LEU A 84 1.91 6.72 8.09
C LEU A 84 2.12 5.49 7.23
N VAL A 85 3.39 5.18 6.96
CA VAL A 85 3.79 3.99 6.22
C VAL A 85 4.47 3.02 7.17
N VAL A 86 4.03 1.76 7.12
CA VAL A 86 4.70 0.63 7.78
C VAL A 86 5.30 -0.23 6.69
N GLU A 87 6.61 -0.43 6.74
CA GLU A 87 7.28 -1.23 5.71
C GLU A 87 6.86 -2.69 5.79
N GLY A 88 6.30 -3.19 4.69
CA GLY A 88 5.95 -4.58 4.52
C GLY A 88 6.94 -5.33 3.65
N LYS A 89 6.74 -6.62 3.50
CA LYS A 89 7.55 -7.46 2.62
C LYS A 89 7.06 -7.35 1.19
N ARG A 90 7.99 -7.49 0.23
CA ARG A 90 7.67 -7.45 -1.20
C ARG A 90 6.68 -8.55 -1.60
N ASP A 91 6.69 -9.70 -0.93
CA ASP A 91 5.81 -10.83 -1.21
C ASP A 91 4.41 -10.71 -0.59
N ASN A 92 4.12 -9.60 0.10
CA ASN A 92 2.78 -9.26 0.56
C ASN A 92 1.97 -8.69 -0.62
N ILE A 93 1.47 -9.58 -1.47
CA ILE A 93 0.78 -9.23 -2.71
C ILE A 93 -0.73 -9.45 -2.59
N LYS A 94 -1.48 -8.62 -3.33
CA LYS A 94 -2.93 -8.76 -3.47
C LYS A 94 -3.21 -9.56 -4.76
N LEU A 95 -4.02 -10.60 -4.65
CA LEU A 95 -4.43 -11.39 -5.82
C LEU A 95 -5.35 -10.56 -6.71
N THR A 96 -4.82 -10.04 -7.80
CA THR A 96 -5.55 -9.15 -8.72
C THR A 96 -5.59 -9.67 -10.14
N VAL A 97 -4.50 -10.28 -10.60
CA VAL A 97 -4.36 -10.87 -11.94
C VAL A 97 -3.84 -12.30 -11.82
N PRO A 98 -3.96 -13.16 -12.86
CA PRO A 98 -3.53 -14.56 -12.77
C PRO A 98 -2.08 -14.75 -12.34
N GLU A 99 -1.17 -13.88 -12.76
CA GLU A 99 0.24 -13.93 -12.39
C GLU A 99 0.46 -13.80 -10.89
N ASP A 100 -0.42 -13.06 -10.19
CA ASP A 100 -0.34 -12.89 -8.74
C ASP A 100 -0.55 -14.20 -7.99
N TYR A 101 -1.36 -15.10 -8.53
CA TYR A 101 -1.58 -16.42 -7.96
C TYR A 101 -0.28 -17.22 -7.91
N LEU A 102 0.49 -17.20 -8.99
CA LEU A 102 1.78 -17.90 -9.05
C LEU A 102 2.78 -17.32 -8.07
N MET A 103 2.83 -16.00 -7.95
CA MET A 103 3.68 -15.32 -6.98
C MET A 103 3.27 -15.66 -5.54
N MET A 104 1.97 -15.71 -5.26
CA MET A 104 1.46 -16.06 -3.94
C MET A 104 1.80 -17.50 -3.58
N VAL A 105 1.65 -18.45 -4.50
CA VAL A 105 2.02 -19.84 -4.28
C VAL A 105 3.51 -19.98 -3.96
N ALA A 106 4.36 -19.26 -4.69
CA ALA A 106 5.80 -19.26 -4.43
C ALA A 106 6.14 -18.67 -3.05
N ALA A 107 5.50 -17.57 -2.67
CA ALA A 107 5.71 -16.92 -1.37
C ALA A 107 5.28 -17.83 -0.21
N VAL A 108 4.11 -18.46 -0.32
CA VAL A 108 3.62 -19.42 0.69
C VAL A 108 4.53 -20.63 0.78
N GLY A 109 4.97 -21.17 -0.35
CA GLY A 109 5.89 -22.31 -0.38
C GLY A 109 7.22 -22.00 0.30
N ALA A 110 7.79 -20.82 0.05
CA ALA A 110 9.02 -20.38 0.69
C ALA A 110 8.84 -20.23 2.21
N HIS A 111 7.71 -19.66 2.64
CA HIS A 111 7.40 -19.48 4.07
C HIS A 111 7.28 -20.84 4.79
N LEU A 112 6.61 -21.80 4.18
CA LEU A 112 6.49 -23.15 4.74
C LEU A 112 7.84 -23.84 4.86
N ARG A 113 8.71 -23.70 3.87
CA ARG A 113 10.07 -24.27 3.93
C ARG A 113 10.90 -23.66 5.04
N GLU A 114 10.82 -22.36 5.26
CA GLU A 114 11.48 -21.67 6.38
C GLU A 114 11.00 -22.21 7.72
N LYS A 115 9.69 -22.40 7.86
CA LYS A 115 9.09 -22.93 9.08
C LYS A 115 9.54 -24.35 9.37
N GLU A 116 9.58 -25.24 8.37
CA GLU A 116 10.11 -26.60 8.51
C GLU A 116 11.57 -26.61 8.94
N GLY A 117 12.38 -25.72 8.37
CA GLY A 117 13.79 -25.59 8.77
C GLY A 117 13.98 -25.15 10.21
N ARG A 118 13.07 -24.38 10.78
CA ARG A 118 13.12 -23.96 12.19
C ARG A 118 12.73 -25.09 13.15
N ASP A 119 11.88 -25.99 12.72
CA ASP A 119 11.42 -27.11 13.52
C ASP A 119 12.44 -28.25 13.61
N LEU A 120 13.47 -28.20 12.78
CA LEU A 120 14.59 -29.16 12.79
C LEU A 120 15.70 -28.70 13.74
#